data_19368bda571e530a94a95df4ae3ffa41
#
_entry.id   19368bda571e530a94a95df4ae3ffa41
#
_cell.length_a   1.000
_cell.length_b   1.000
_cell.length_c   1.000
_cell.angle_alpha   90.00
_cell.angle_beta   90.00
_cell.angle_gamma   90.00
#
_symmetry.space_group_name_H-M   'P 1'
#
loop_
_entity.id
_entity.type
_entity.pdbx_description
1 polymer ?
#
loop_
_entity_poly.entity_id
_entity_poly.type
_entity_poly.pdbx_seq_one_letter_code
_entity_poly.pdbx_strand_id
1 'polypeptide(L)'
;VGALDGFGPRHALLNSLEQLVSVSAAHFRAMELGQLTLFSGAQETGAEVKLFAGSAADHNEQLEWEKELLGLYVSDHPLNTYMSLINDQITHLANQLEELNNKEAVVVGGLVKKARPILTKKQQDMGFVTLEDNTGEIDLVIFPSVWETSGSQIESGVLLLVKGKVDHRESKVSVLADQVTRVDTNGLKDTQTENRNQGPYYEQVL
;
A
#
# COMPACT_ATOMS: atom_id res chain seq x y z
N VAL A 1 -2.78 -10.55 -10.88
CA VAL A 1 -2.31 -9.20 -10.88
C VAL A 1 -2.55 -8.58 -12.26
N GLY A 2 -3.75 -8.06 -12.54
CA GLY A 2 -4.06 -7.27 -13.72
C GLY A 2 -4.08 -7.96 -15.10
N ALA A 3 -3.68 -9.22 -15.21
CA ALA A 3 -3.56 -9.91 -16.49
C ALA A 3 -4.89 -10.04 -17.26
N LEU A 4 -6.00 -10.03 -16.54
CA LEU A 4 -7.35 -10.18 -17.10
C LEU A 4 -8.19 -8.89 -17.05
N ASP A 5 -7.62 -7.76 -16.65
CA ASP A 5 -8.35 -6.50 -16.49
C ASP A 5 -9.00 -6.01 -17.81
N GLY A 6 -8.45 -6.41 -18.96
CA GLY A 6 -9.04 -6.14 -20.27
C GLY A 6 -10.37 -6.85 -20.55
N PHE A 7 -10.74 -7.85 -19.76
CA PHE A 7 -11.96 -8.62 -19.92
C PHE A 7 -13.10 -8.17 -19.00
N GLY A 8 -12.82 -7.36 -17.99
CA GLY A 8 -13.82 -6.83 -17.08
C GLY A 8 -13.30 -6.58 -15.67
N PRO A 9 -14.16 -6.04 -14.79
CA PRO A 9 -13.81 -5.79 -13.39
C PRO A 9 -13.38 -7.09 -12.68
N ARG A 10 -12.35 -7.00 -11.82
CA ARG A 10 -11.75 -8.18 -11.15
C ARG A 10 -12.77 -8.97 -10.33
N HIS A 11 -13.67 -8.31 -9.59
CA HIS A 11 -14.73 -8.98 -8.83
C HIS A 11 -15.73 -9.69 -9.76
N ALA A 12 -16.04 -9.12 -10.92
CA ALA A 12 -16.90 -9.78 -11.90
C ALA A 12 -16.25 -11.05 -12.45
N LEU A 13 -14.95 -11.01 -12.72
CA LEU A 13 -14.17 -12.16 -13.16
C LEU A 13 -14.10 -13.25 -12.08
N LEU A 14 -13.82 -12.86 -10.81
CA LEU A 14 -13.81 -13.80 -9.69
C LEU A 14 -15.15 -14.46 -9.46
N ASN A 15 -16.24 -13.68 -9.47
CA ASN A 15 -17.60 -14.20 -9.32
C ASN A 15 -17.99 -15.14 -10.47
N SER A 16 -17.40 -14.98 -11.66
CA SER A 16 -17.67 -15.78 -12.83
C SER A 16 -16.69 -16.95 -13.03
N LEU A 17 -15.74 -17.15 -12.11
CA LEU A 17 -14.63 -18.07 -12.29
C LEU A 17 -15.09 -19.51 -12.56
N GLU A 18 -16.05 -20.04 -11.80
CA GLU A 18 -16.57 -21.40 -11.98
C GLU A 18 -17.24 -21.56 -13.35
N GLN A 19 -17.99 -20.55 -13.78
CA GLN A 19 -18.63 -20.54 -15.11
C GLN A 19 -17.56 -20.51 -16.22
N LEU A 20 -16.54 -19.65 -16.09
CA LEU A 20 -15.44 -19.55 -17.06
C LEU A 20 -14.68 -20.87 -17.20
N VAL A 21 -14.36 -21.50 -16.07
CA VAL A 21 -13.70 -22.80 -16.05
C VAL A 21 -14.58 -23.91 -16.69
N SER A 22 -15.88 -23.92 -16.38
CA SER A 22 -16.82 -24.88 -16.94
C SER A 22 -16.95 -24.75 -18.47
N VAL A 23 -17.12 -23.53 -18.98
CA VAL A 23 -17.20 -23.24 -20.41
C VAL A 23 -15.90 -23.61 -21.12
N SER A 24 -14.75 -23.24 -20.55
CA SER A 24 -13.43 -23.59 -21.07
C SER A 24 -13.26 -25.12 -21.16
N ALA A 25 -13.56 -25.83 -20.08
CA ALA A 25 -13.46 -27.30 -20.04
C ALA A 25 -14.38 -27.98 -21.06
N ALA A 26 -15.60 -27.46 -21.22
CA ALA A 26 -16.54 -27.97 -22.22
C ALA A 26 -16.02 -27.75 -23.65
N HIS A 27 -15.45 -26.55 -23.91
CA HIS A 27 -14.86 -26.24 -25.22
C HIS A 27 -13.68 -27.13 -25.56
N PHE A 28 -12.73 -27.33 -24.63
CA PHE A 28 -11.59 -28.23 -24.88
C PHE A 28 -12.01 -29.68 -25.07
N ARG A 29 -12.97 -30.20 -24.30
CA ARG A 29 -13.51 -31.56 -24.51
C ARG A 29 -14.15 -31.70 -25.87
N ALA A 30 -14.93 -30.72 -26.34
CA ALA A 30 -15.53 -30.72 -27.65
C ALA A 30 -14.49 -30.75 -28.78
N MET A 31 -13.38 -29.98 -28.60
CA MET A 31 -12.23 -30.03 -29.52
C MET A 31 -11.59 -31.44 -29.57
N GLU A 32 -11.29 -32.03 -28.42
CA GLU A 32 -10.69 -33.36 -28.34
C GLU A 32 -11.55 -34.44 -28.99
N LEU A 33 -12.88 -34.33 -28.86
CA LEU A 33 -13.83 -35.28 -29.44
C LEU A 33 -14.15 -35.02 -30.92
N GLY A 34 -13.55 -33.97 -31.53
CA GLY A 34 -13.80 -33.59 -32.92
C GLY A 34 -15.22 -33.09 -33.21
N GLN A 35 -16.02 -32.81 -32.18
CA GLN A 35 -17.42 -32.41 -32.30
C GLN A 35 -17.61 -30.96 -32.81
N LEU A 36 -16.57 -30.15 -32.79
CA LEU A 36 -16.61 -28.77 -33.28
C LEU A 36 -16.70 -28.62 -34.80
N THR A 37 -16.39 -29.68 -35.55
CA THR A 37 -16.34 -29.62 -37.02
C THR A 37 -17.70 -29.74 -37.69
N LEU A 38 -18.75 -30.23 -37.01
CA LEU A 38 -20.06 -30.44 -37.62
C LEU A 38 -20.93 -29.16 -37.69
N PHE A 39 -20.65 -28.17 -36.86
CA PHE A 39 -21.41 -26.91 -36.77
C PHE A 39 -20.58 -25.63 -37.01
N SER A 40 -19.30 -25.74 -37.28
CA SER A 40 -18.39 -24.59 -37.49
C SER A 40 -18.51 -23.95 -38.87
N GLY A 41 -19.51 -24.32 -39.67
CA GLY A 41 -19.78 -23.74 -40.99
C GLY A 41 -20.69 -22.50 -40.96
N ALA A 42 -21.27 -22.12 -39.84
CA ALA A 42 -22.09 -20.92 -39.72
C ALA A 42 -22.01 -20.37 -38.31
N GLN A 43 -21.34 -19.24 -38.22
CA GLN A 43 -21.16 -18.42 -37.04
C GLN A 43 -20.07 -18.88 -36.06
N GLU A 44 -19.01 -18.10 -35.98
CA GLU A 44 -18.20 -17.88 -34.78
C GLU A 44 -19.12 -17.33 -33.65
N THR A 45 -20.03 -18.15 -33.17
CA THR A 45 -20.65 -17.86 -31.88
C THR A 45 -19.66 -18.35 -30.83
N GLY A 46 -18.61 -17.58 -30.63
CA GLY A 46 -17.95 -17.59 -29.32
C GLY A 46 -19.08 -17.49 -28.30
N ALA A 47 -19.23 -18.52 -27.46
CA ALA A 47 -20.20 -18.45 -26.37
C ALA A 47 -19.89 -17.15 -25.60
N GLU A 48 -20.73 -16.13 -25.80
CA GLU A 48 -20.56 -14.85 -25.10
C GLU A 48 -20.79 -15.11 -23.63
N VAL A 49 -19.69 -15.30 -22.90
CA VAL A 49 -19.75 -15.54 -21.47
C VAL A 49 -20.06 -14.21 -20.81
N LYS A 50 -21.31 -14.03 -20.38
CA LYS A 50 -21.70 -12.86 -19.59
C LYS A 50 -21.11 -13.01 -18.19
N LEU A 51 -20.25 -12.07 -17.82
CA LEU A 51 -19.72 -12.00 -16.48
C LEU A 51 -20.83 -11.66 -15.48
N PHE A 52 -20.79 -12.27 -14.30
CA PHE A 52 -21.65 -11.86 -13.20
C PHE A 52 -21.31 -10.42 -12.76
N ALA A 53 -22.30 -9.74 -12.14
CA ALA A 53 -22.07 -8.42 -11.64
C ALA A 53 -20.94 -8.40 -10.58
N GLY A 54 -20.05 -7.44 -10.71
CA GLY A 54 -18.95 -7.23 -9.77
C GLY A 54 -18.42 -5.81 -9.93
N SER A 55 -18.05 -5.20 -8.82
CA SER A 55 -17.42 -3.89 -8.79
C SER A 55 -15.95 -3.96 -9.24
N ALA A 56 -15.37 -2.83 -9.57
CA ALA A 56 -13.92 -2.71 -9.60
C ALA A 56 -13.38 -2.95 -8.19
N ALA A 57 -12.25 -3.64 -8.07
CA ALA A 57 -11.57 -3.78 -6.81
C ALA A 57 -11.10 -2.41 -6.32
N ASP A 58 -11.23 -2.15 -5.01
CA ASP A 58 -10.69 -0.95 -4.40
C ASP A 58 -9.15 -0.95 -4.51
N HIS A 59 -8.55 0.24 -4.56
CA HIS A 59 -7.09 0.38 -4.68
C HIS A 59 -6.34 -0.34 -3.56
N ASN A 60 -6.79 -0.20 -2.32
CA ASN A 60 -6.18 -0.88 -1.17
C ASN A 60 -6.31 -2.40 -1.26
N GLU A 61 -7.46 -2.91 -1.69
CA GLU A 61 -7.69 -4.33 -1.92
C GLU A 61 -6.76 -4.89 -3.01
N GLN A 62 -6.52 -4.11 -4.07
CA GLN A 62 -5.55 -4.49 -5.11
C GLN A 62 -4.13 -4.59 -4.54
N LEU A 63 -3.72 -3.65 -3.70
CA LEU A 63 -2.42 -3.67 -3.05
C LEU A 63 -2.29 -4.84 -2.06
N GLU A 64 -3.35 -5.18 -1.33
CA GLU A 64 -3.37 -6.37 -0.47
C GLU A 64 -3.19 -7.66 -1.28
N TRP A 65 -3.89 -7.79 -2.40
CA TRP A 65 -3.71 -8.94 -3.31
C TRP A 65 -2.31 -9.01 -3.91
N GLU A 66 -1.72 -7.88 -4.29
CA GLU A 66 -0.33 -7.85 -4.76
C GLU A 66 0.63 -8.34 -3.68
N LYS A 67 0.47 -7.86 -2.46
CA LYS A 67 1.28 -8.27 -1.32
C LYS A 67 1.11 -9.74 -0.99
N GLU A 68 -0.14 -10.24 -0.97
CA GLU A 68 -0.45 -11.63 -0.67
C GLU A 68 0.08 -12.59 -1.74
N LEU A 69 -0.15 -12.26 -3.01
CA LEU A 69 0.12 -13.16 -4.13
C LEU A 69 1.56 -13.06 -4.66
N LEU A 70 2.17 -11.88 -4.63
CA LEU A 70 3.52 -11.63 -5.17
C LEU A 70 4.56 -11.39 -4.08
N GLY A 71 4.13 -11.13 -2.84
CA GLY A 71 5.01 -10.77 -1.75
C GLY A 71 5.52 -9.32 -1.80
N LEU A 72 5.14 -8.55 -2.81
CA LEU A 72 5.54 -7.15 -3.01
C LEU A 72 4.38 -6.34 -3.63
N TYR A 73 4.45 -5.03 -3.50
CA TYR A 73 3.53 -4.09 -4.15
C TYR A 73 4.07 -3.74 -5.55
N VAL A 74 3.21 -3.83 -6.57
CA VAL A 74 3.58 -3.59 -7.98
C VAL A 74 2.95 -2.29 -8.51
N SER A 75 1.66 -2.07 -8.22
CA SER A 75 0.92 -0.95 -8.78
C SER A 75 1.25 0.36 -8.08
N ASP A 76 1.33 0.34 -6.77
CA ASP A 76 1.70 1.48 -5.93
C ASP A 76 2.12 0.98 -4.54
N HIS A 77 2.86 1.79 -3.80
CA HIS A 77 3.18 1.48 -2.42
C HIS A 77 2.19 2.18 -1.49
N PRO A 78 1.57 1.50 -0.52
CA PRO A 78 0.61 2.13 0.40
C PRO A 78 1.16 3.39 1.07
N LEU A 79 2.49 3.46 1.26
CA LEU A 79 3.18 4.61 1.80
C LEU A 79 3.03 5.88 0.95
N ASN A 80 2.88 5.77 -0.39
CA ASN A 80 2.78 6.95 -1.25
C ASN A 80 1.60 7.84 -0.90
N THR A 81 0.47 7.23 -0.60
CA THR A 81 -0.73 7.94 -0.16
C THR A 81 -0.49 8.67 1.17
N TYR A 82 0.17 8.01 2.12
CA TYR A 82 0.48 8.61 3.43
C TYR A 82 1.57 9.66 3.34
N MET A 83 2.62 9.41 2.55
CA MET A 83 3.71 10.35 2.38
C MET A 83 3.26 11.65 1.71
N SER A 84 2.27 11.61 0.82
CA SER A 84 1.72 12.82 0.19
C SER A 84 1.17 13.82 1.21
N LEU A 85 0.69 13.37 2.38
CA LEU A 85 0.18 14.24 3.44
C LEU A 85 1.27 15.05 4.16
N ILE A 86 2.50 14.55 4.16
CA ILE A 86 3.61 15.12 4.93
C ILE A 86 4.76 15.59 4.05
N ASN A 87 4.69 15.38 2.74
CA ASN A 87 5.77 15.67 1.81
C ASN A 87 6.26 17.12 1.88
N ASP A 88 5.35 18.07 2.04
CA ASP A 88 5.68 19.50 2.16
C ASP A 88 6.29 19.86 3.52
N GLN A 89 6.23 18.98 4.49
CA GLN A 89 6.70 19.20 5.86
C GLN A 89 8.03 18.52 6.16
N ILE A 90 8.39 17.48 5.39
CA ILE A 90 9.66 16.77 5.55
C ILE A 90 10.78 17.51 4.82
N THR A 91 11.99 17.44 5.39
CA THR A 91 13.20 18.03 4.76
C THR A 91 14.05 16.98 4.07
N HIS A 92 14.07 15.76 4.58
CA HIS A 92 14.91 14.66 4.08
C HIS A 92 14.18 13.33 4.15
N LEU A 93 14.49 12.46 3.20
CA LEU A 93 14.07 11.07 3.13
C LEU A 93 15.14 10.14 3.72
N ALA A 94 14.79 8.89 3.98
CA ALA A 94 15.67 7.90 4.60
C ALA A 94 17.01 7.76 3.87
N ASN A 95 16.98 7.68 2.54
CA ASN A 95 18.19 7.53 1.71
C ASN A 95 19.13 8.74 1.71
N GLN A 96 18.67 9.89 2.18
CA GLN A 96 19.46 11.13 2.23
C GLN A 96 20.18 11.32 3.57
N LEU A 97 19.76 10.61 4.62
CA LEU A 97 20.27 10.81 5.99
C LEU A 97 21.74 10.42 6.14
N GLU A 98 22.24 9.48 5.36
CA GLU A 98 23.64 9.03 5.40
C GLU A 98 24.61 10.11 4.94
N GLU A 99 24.17 11.01 4.05
CA GLU A 99 24.99 12.07 3.47
C GLU A 99 25.05 13.34 4.35
N LEU A 100 24.18 13.44 5.36
CA LEU A 100 24.08 14.61 6.22
C LEU A 100 25.19 14.63 7.29
N ASN A 101 25.47 15.82 7.78
CA ASN A 101 26.44 15.97 8.87
C ASN A 101 25.85 15.54 10.23
N ASN A 102 26.71 15.07 11.11
CA ASN A 102 26.30 14.76 12.48
C ASN A 102 25.72 16.01 13.18
N LYS A 103 24.57 15.86 13.86
CA LYS A 103 23.78 16.90 14.52
C LYS A 103 23.07 17.86 13.56
N GLU A 104 23.02 17.58 12.29
CA GLU A 104 22.19 18.34 11.35
C GLU A 104 20.71 18.22 11.70
N ALA A 105 20.00 19.34 11.68
CA ALA A 105 18.57 19.36 12.00
C ALA A 105 17.75 18.87 10.81
N VAL A 106 16.86 17.92 11.05
CA VAL A 106 16.01 17.32 10.04
C VAL A 106 14.57 17.23 10.49
N VAL A 107 13.69 17.23 9.51
CA VAL A 107 12.30 16.82 9.67
C VAL A 107 12.09 15.60 8.78
N VAL A 108 11.80 14.48 9.40
CA VAL A 108 11.55 13.21 8.71
C VAL A 108 10.15 12.70 9.01
N GLY A 109 9.63 11.85 8.15
CA GLY A 109 8.30 11.27 8.37
C GLY A 109 8.19 9.90 7.75
N GLY A 110 7.24 9.10 8.25
CA GLY A 110 7.01 7.76 7.75
C GLY A 110 6.04 6.99 8.62
N LEU A 111 5.69 5.79 8.17
CA LEU A 111 4.90 4.86 8.97
C LEU A 111 5.76 4.15 10.00
N VAL A 112 5.24 4.02 11.21
CA VAL A 112 5.89 3.23 12.26
C VAL A 112 5.87 1.76 11.86
N LYS A 113 7.04 1.22 11.55
CA LYS A 113 7.24 -0.20 11.28
C LYS A 113 7.41 -0.98 12.58
N LYS A 114 8.18 -0.42 13.51
CA LYS A 114 8.48 -1.05 14.80
C LYS A 114 8.68 0.02 15.86
N ALA A 115 8.11 -0.22 17.03
CA ALA A 115 8.34 0.58 18.23
C ALA A 115 8.80 -0.34 19.37
N ARG A 116 9.89 0.02 20.02
CA ARG A 116 10.44 -0.72 21.14
C ARG A 116 10.68 0.21 22.32
N PRO A 117 9.77 0.26 23.31
CA PRO A 117 10.03 0.96 24.55
C PRO A 117 11.10 0.25 25.37
N ILE A 118 11.95 0.99 26.05
CA ILE A 118 12.96 0.50 26.98
C ILE A 118 13.05 1.40 28.21
N LEU A 119 13.46 0.82 29.32
CA LEU A 119 13.77 1.55 30.55
C LEU A 119 15.25 1.95 30.58
N THR A 120 15.52 3.21 30.84
CA THR A 120 16.88 3.69 31.08
C THR A 120 17.41 3.24 32.44
N LYS A 121 18.71 3.39 32.67
CA LYS A 121 19.32 3.15 34.01
C LYS A 121 18.68 3.99 35.14
N LYS A 122 18.04 5.11 34.78
CA LYS A 122 17.35 6.00 35.71
C LYS A 122 15.85 5.65 35.89
N GLN A 123 15.40 4.49 35.41
CA GLN A 123 14.01 4.04 35.50
C GLN A 123 13.03 4.99 34.73
N GLN A 124 13.48 5.58 33.64
CA GLN A 124 12.68 6.43 32.78
C GLN A 124 12.45 5.70 31.47
N ASP A 125 11.24 5.77 30.92
CA ASP A 125 10.92 5.20 29.62
C ASP A 125 11.53 6.01 28.49
N MET A 126 12.08 5.32 27.50
CA MET A 126 12.51 5.86 26.21
C MET A 126 12.17 4.88 25.10
N GLY A 127 12.26 5.29 23.85
CA GLY A 127 11.91 4.41 22.74
C GLY A 127 12.93 4.38 21.62
N PHE A 128 13.09 3.19 21.04
CA PHE A 128 13.63 3.03 19.69
C PHE A 128 12.48 2.77 18.73
N VAL A 129 12.38 3.56 17.70
CA VAL A 129 11.31 3.47 16.70
C VAL A 129 11.92 3.41 15.32
N THR A 130 11.47 2.49 14.50
CA THR A 130 11.83 2.44 13.09
C THR A 130 10.65 2.93 12.28
N LEU A 131 10.84 4.03 11.54
CA LEU A 131 9.91 4.50 10.53
C LEU A 131 10.27 3.91 9.17
N GLU A 132 9.30 3.80 8.30
CA GLU A 132 9.47 3.44 6.89
C GLU A 132 8.91 4.56 6.02
N ASP A 133 9.74 5.07 5.10
CA ASP A 133 9.32 5.97 4.03
C ASP A 133 9.46 5.30 2.65
N ASN A 134 9.23 6.02 1.56
CA ASN A 134 9.31 5.48 0.20
C ASN A 134 10.73 5.08 -0.23
N THR A 135 11.75 5.45 0.52
CA THR A 135 13.16 5.26 0.16
C THR A 135 13.91 4.31 1.10
N GLY A 136 13.35 4.03 2.28
CA GLY A 136 13.99 3.13 3.24
C GLY A 136 13.46 3.24 4.67
N GLU A 137 14.28 2.79 5.61
CA GLU A 137 13.98 2.80 7.03
C GLU A 137 14.77 3.90 7.74
N ILE A 138 14.13 4.55 8.70
CA ILE A 138 14.71 5.60 9.55
C ILE A 138 14.67 5.12 10.99
N ASP A 139 15.84 4.95 11.59
CA ASP A 139 15.93 4.62 13.02
C ASP A 139 15.85 5.90 13.86
N LEU A 140 14.90 5.93 14.78
CA LEU A 140 14.70 7.03 15.71
C LEU A 140 15.10 6.63 17.13
N VAL A 141 15.74 7.56 17.82
CA VAL A 141 15.95 7.50 19.26
C VAL A 141 15.12 8.58 19.93
N ILE A 142 14.16 8.17 20.76
CA ILE A 142 13.25 9.06 21.45
C ILE A 142 13.57 9.03 22.94
N PHE A 143 14.21 10.09 23.40
CA PHE A 143 14.61 10.24 24.80
C PHE A 143 13.42 10.42 25.75
N PRO A 144 13.61 10.18 27.08
CA PRO A 144 12.52 10.19 28.04
C PRO A 144 11.65 11.44 28.02
N SER A 145 12.23 12.61 27.87
CA SER A 145 11.50 13.88 27.83
C SER A 145 10.49 13.99 26.69
N VAL A 146 10.82 13.40 25.54
CA VAL A 146 9.95 13.37 24.36
C VAL A 146 9.02 12.15 24.43
N TRP A 147 9.51 11.01 24.93
CA TRP A 147 8.73 9.79 25.06
C TRP A 147 7.54 9.94 26.02
N GLU A 148 7.72 10.67 27.13
CA GLU A 148 6.66 10.93 28.11
C GLU A 148 5.42 11.60 27.49
N THR A 149 5.64 12.46 26.50
CA THR A 149 4.55 13.20 25.81
C THR A 149 4.01 12.52 24.56
N SER A 150 4.83 11.71 23.90
CA SER A 150 4.48 11.13 22.59
C SER A 150 4.40 9.61 22.54
N GLY A 151 4.94 8.92 23.55
CA GLY A 151 5.04 7.46 23.54
C GLY A 151 3.71 6.73 23.39
N SER A 152 2.62 7.26 23.96
CA SER A 152 1.27 6.71 23.85
C SER A 152 0.66 6.80 22.43
N GLN A 153 1.24 7.64 21.56
CA GLN A 153 0.77 7.84 20.19
C GLN A 153 1.56 7.01 19.18
N ILE A 154 2.62 6.32 19.62
CA ILE A 154 3.55 5.60 18.77
C ILE A 154 3.15 4.12 18.73
N GLU A 155 2.42 3.75 17.70
CA GLU A 155 1.96 2.39 17.44
C GLU A 155 2.33 1.99 16.02
N SER A 156 2.48 0.69 15.75
CA SER A 156 2.76 0.19 14.40
C SER A 156 1.66 0.61 13.42
N GLY A 157 2.04 1.07 12.25
CA GLY A 157 1.12 1.53 11.20
C GLY A 157 0.65 2.98 11.36
N VAL A 158 1.09 3.71 12.38
CA VAL A 158 0.79 5.13 12.54
C VAL A 158 1.75 5.98 11.73
N LEU A 159 1.25 7.00 11.04
CA LEU A 159 2.07 8.00 10.36
C LEU A 159 2.59 9.03 11.36
N LEU A 160 3.90 9.20 11.41
CA LEU A 160 4.57 10.17 12.27
C LEU A 160 5.35 11.18 11.45
N LEU A 161 5.37 12.42 11.94
CA LEU A 161 6.28 13.47 11.55
C LEU A 161 7.21 13.76 12.74
N VAL A 162 8.52 13.71 12.51
CA VAL A 162 9.53 13.81 13.57
C VAL A 162 10.53 14.91 13.23
N LYS A 163 10.67 15.87 14.12
CA LYS A 163 11.76 16.86 14.10
C LYS A 163 12.87 16.36 15.00
N GLY A 164 14.10 16.41 14.53
CA GLY A 164 15.24 15.90 15.30
C GLY A 164 16.58 16.28 14.68
N LYS A 165 17.59 15.56 15.10
CA LYS A 165 18.97 15.75 14.63
C LYS A 165 19.56 14.40 14.24
N VAL A 166 20.30 14.40 13.15
CA VAL A 166 21.04 13.23 12.70
C VAL A 166 22.13 12.88 13.70
N ASP A 167 22.25 11.60 14.03
CA ASP A 167 23.31 11.06 14.90
C ASP A 167 24.00 9.90 14.17
N HIS A 168 25.26 10.09 13.86
CA HIS A 168 26.10 9.07 13.26
C HIS A 168 26.85 8.31 14.35
N ARG A 169 26.57 7.01 14.50
CA ARG A 169 27.29 6.12 15.42
C ARG A 169 27.85 4.93 14.69
N GLU A 170 29.17 4.84 14.68
CA GLU A 170 29.91 3.77 14.00
C GLU A 170 29.51 3.60 12.55
N SER A 171 28.62 2.65 12.23
CA SER A 171 28.13 2.38 10.88
C SER A 171 26.60 2.54 10.74
N LYS A 172 25.95 3.21 11.71
CA LYS A 172 24.50 3.43 11.68
C LYS A 172 24.15 4.90 11.80
N VAL A 173 23.17 5.30 10.99
CA VAL A 173 22.57 6.63 11.07
C VAL A 173 21.24 6.50 11.79
N SER A 174 21.00 7.41 12.73
CA SER A 174 19.73 7.51 13.45
C SER A 174 19.34 8.97 13.61
N VAL A 175 18.08 9.23 13.90
CA VAL A 175 17.58 10.57 14.21
C VAL A 175 17.22 10.62 15.68
N LEU A 176 17.87 11.55 16.40
CA LEU A 176 17.51 11.86 17.78
C LEU A 176 16.30 12.79 17.75
N ALA A 177 15.14 12.28 18.19
CA ALA A 177 13.88 13.03 18.13
C ALA A 177 13.83 14.14 19.18
N ASP A 178 13.62 15.36 18.74
CA ASP A 178 13.33 16.54 19.57
C ASP A 178 11.80 16.73 19.72
N GLN A 179 11.01 16.36 18.67
CA GLN A 179 9.55 16.44 18.67
C GLN A 179 8.98 15.34 17.80
N VAL A 180 7.92 14.69 18.26
CA VAL A 180 7.15 13.67 17.53
C VAL A 180 5.70 14.13 17.42
N THR A 181 5.15 14.09 16.22
CA THR A 181 3.76 14.47 15.95
C THR A 181 3.09 13.35 15.16
N ARG A 182 1.97 12.84 15.66
CA ARG A 182 1.11 11.93 14.93
C ARG A 182 0.36 12.70 13.85
N VAL A 183 0.38 12.20 12.63
CA VAL A 183 -0.39 12.75 11.51
C VAL A 183 -1.72 12.03 11.44
N ASP A 184 -2.81 12.79 11.41
CA ASP A 184 -4.15 12.21 11.27
C ASP A 184 -4.36 11.77 9.81
N THR A 185 -4.61 10.49 9.63
CA THR A 185 -4.85 9.87 8.32
C THR A 185 -6.35 9.67 8.04
N ASN A 186 -7.24 10.10 8.95
CA ASN A 186 -8.68 9.88 8.81
C ASN A 186 -9.26 10.59 7.58
N GLY A 187 -8.69 11.71 7.14
CA GLY A 187 -9.08 12.40 5.91
C GLY A 187 -8.85 11.59 4.62
N LEU A 188 -8.00 10.57 4.64
CA LEU A 188 -7.78 9.68 3.49
C LEU A 188 -8.89 8.63 3.33
N LYS A 189 -9.57 8.27 4.43
CA LYS A 189 -10.68 7.31 4.38
C LYS A 189 -11.95 7.94 3.81
N ASP A 190 -12.14 9.24 3.98
CA ASP A 190 -13.33 9.96 3.51
C ASP A 190 -13.25 10.35 2.03
N THR A 191 -12.07 10.68 1.50
CA THR A 191 -11.87 10.99 0.07
C THR A 191 -12.09 9.77 -0.84
N GLN A 192 -11.96 8.56 -0.32
CA GLN A 192 -12.23 7.33 -1.07
C GLN A 192 -13.73 7.00 -1.16
N THR A 193 -14.55 7.58 -0.28
CA THR A 193 -16.00 7.35 -0.27
C THR A 193 -16.73 8.30 -1.24
N GLU A 194 -16.22 9.49 -1.49
CA GLU A 194 -16.85 10.46 -2.39
C GLU A 194 -16.65 10.17 -3.89
N ASN A 195 -15.57 9.50 -4.26
CA ASN A 195 -15.34 9.05 -5.65
C ASN A 195 -16.22 7.85 -6.08
N ARG A 196 -17.01 7.27 -5.16
CA ARG A 196 -17.96 6.18 -5.48
C ARG A 196 -19.17 6.62 -6.31
N ASN A 197 -19.40 7.91 -6.49
CA ASN A 197 -20.62 8.43 -7.16
C ASN A 197 -20.41 8.99 -8.57
N GLN A 198 -19.21 8.93 -9.13
CA GLN A 198 -19.00 9.26 -10.55
C GLN A 198 -18.71 7.97 -11.33
N GLY A 199 -19.78 7.29 -11.70
CA GLY A 199 -19.71 6.20 -12.67
C GLY A 199 -19.19 6.69 -14.02
N PRO A 200 -18.37 5.88 -14.73
CA PRO A 200 -17.90 6.26 -16.04
C PRO A 200 -19.08 6.38 -17.01
N TYR A 201 -19.18 7.52 -17.65
CA TYR A 201 -20.04 7.73 -18.82
C TYR A 201 -19.58 6.79 -19.94
N TYR A 202 -20.29 5.73 -20.15
CA TYR A 202 -20.27 5.05 -21.44
C TYR A 202 -21.38 5.67 -22.30
N GLU A 203 -21.03 6.73 -23.02
CA GLU A 203 -21.83 7.19 -24.14
C GLU A 203 -21.76 6.17 -25.28
N GLN A 204 -22.92 5.83 -25.73
CA GLN A 204 -23.27 5.00 -26.87
C GLN A 204 -22.46 5.38 -28.12
N VAL A 205 -21.84 4.39 -28.75
CA VAL A 205 -21.51 4.47 -30.18
C VAL A 205 -22.31 3.40 -30.87
N LEU A 206 -23.21 3.90 -31.74
CA LEU A 206 -24.02 3.19 -32.71
C LEU A 206 -23.17 2.38 -33.69
#